data_be01ca042a9750142d140607da046e3e
#
_entry.id   be01ca042a9750142d140607da046e3e
#
_cell.length_a   1.000
_cell.length_b   1.000
_cell.length_c   1.000
_cell.angle_alpha   90.00
_cell.angle_beta   90.00
_cell.angle_gamma   90.00
#
_symmetry.space_group_name_H-M   'P 1'
#
loop_
_entity.id
_entity.type
_entity.pdbx_description
1 polymer ?
#
loop_
_entity_poly.entity_id
_entity_poly.type
_entity_poly.pdbx_seq_one_letter_code
_entity_poly.pdbx_strand_id
1 'polypeptide(L)'
;KAVYTTIGLDPFTYGNLRDVQTVTVTDNVTYATGIHTITAGAQFEYNGATNGFMQMGNGYFLYASWDDFVNKNAPLAFAITHANRTDLKQQFPFIATTKYSVYAQDEANLHKQFKLTYGLRLELPVYPTLDCENAEFTALFKKQGWQTNQTPKAYLNVSPRVGFNWDVLGNRRMIVRGGTGVFAGNLPMVWLVSAVGNSNTVQAQTLLSGNNADLQKFAGDGFKTDIPGILQTLY
;
A
#
# COMPACT_ATOMS: atom_id res chain seq x y z
N LYS A 1 31.17 -3.45 -3.99
CA LYS A 1 31.65 -2.05 -4.16
C LYS A 1 30.51 -1.11 -3.84
N ALA A 2 30.78 0.00 -3.16
CA ALA A 2 29.80 1.06 -2.95
C ALA A 2 29.68 1.91 -4.21
N VAL A 3 28.47 2.37 -4.52
CA VAL A 3 28.22 3.37 -5.59
C VAL A 3 28.84 4.69 -5.09
N TYR A 4 29.67 5.33 -5.91
CA TYR A 4 30.34 6.59 -5.55
C TYR A 4 29.84 7.79 -6.37
N THR A 5 29.14 7.56 -7.46
CA THR A 5 28.56 8.61 -8.29
C THR A 5 27.20 8.16 -8.80
N THR A 6 26.19 9.02 -8.70
CA THR A 6 24.84 8.81 -9.26
C THR A 6 24.48 10.03 -10.08
N ILE A 7 23.96 9.83 -11.29
CA ILE A 7 23.54 10.88 -12.22
C ILE A 7 22.09 10.63 -12.63
N GLY A 8 21.27 11.66 -12.62
CA GLY A 8 19.87 11.61 -13.01
C GLY A 8 18.91 11.46 -11.84
N LEU A 9 17.68 11.02 -12.15
CA LEU A 9 16.62 10.86 -11.18
C LEU A 9 16.85 9.62 -10.30
N ASP A 10 16.35 9.69 -9.08
CA ASP A 10 16.21 8.54 -8.22
C ASP A 10 15.33 7.46 -8.89
N PRO A 11 15.72 6.18 -8.81
CA PRO A 11 15.00 5.08 -9.50
C PRO A 11 13.57 4.86 -9.00
N PHE A 12 13.17 5.47 -7.89
CA PHE A 12 11.84 5.33 -7.27
C PHE A 12 10.94 6.54 -7.48
N THR A 13 11.45 7.63 -8.07
CA THR A 13 10.71 8.90 -8.18
C THR A 13 9.86 9.00 -9.45
N TYR A 14 10.32 8.41 -10.56
CA TYR A 14 9.62 8.53 -11.83
C TYR A 14 8.23 7.90 -11.79
N GLY A 15 7.26 8.65 -12.33
CA GLY A 15 5.90 8.15 -12.49
C GLY A 15 5.15 7.92 -11.19
N ASN A 16 5.60 8.52 -10.09
CA ASN A 16 4.93 8.41 -8.80
C ASN A 16 3.73 9.36 -8.75
N LEU A 17 2.54 8.80 -8.55
CA LEU A 17 1.30 9.54 -8.32
C LEU A 17 0.57 8.94 -7.14
N ARG A 18 0.02 9.78 -6.28
CA ARG A 18 -0.92 9.39 -5.24
C ARG A 18 -1.97 10.47 -5.09
N ASP A 19 -3.17 10.18 -5.58
CA ASP A 19 -4.37 10.99 -5.35
C ASP A 19 -5.37 10.14 -4.56
N VAL A 20 -5.77 10.62 -3.38
CA VAL A 20 -6.60 9.87 -2.44
C VAL A 20 -7.83 10.69 -2.07
N GLN A 21 -8.99 10.06 -2.16
CA GLN A 21 -10.27 10.61 -1.74
C GLN A 21 -10.84 9.75 -0.62
N THR A 22 -11.15 10.37 0.52
CA THR A 22 -11.79 9.68 1.64
C THR A 22 -13.11 10.37 1.95
N VAL A 23 -14.18 9.59 2.01
CA VAL A 23 -15.49 10.03 2.48
C VAL A 23 -15.85 9.19 3.69
N THR A 24 -16.11 9.86 4.81
CA THR A 24 -16.54 9.20 6.05
C THR A 24 -17.87 9.79 6.50
N VAL A 25 -18.86 8.93 6.67
CA VAL A 25 -20.15 9.27 7.27
C VAL A 25 -20.27 8.55 8.59
N THR A 26 -20.54 9.29 9.67
CA THR A 26 -20.66 8.73 11.02
C THR A 26 -21.92 9.28 11.68
N ASP A 27 -22.70 8.39 12.29
CA ASP A 27 -23.85 8.75 13.11
C ASP A 27 -23.70 8.14 14.50
N ASN A 28 -24.03 8.92 15.53
CA ASN A 28 -23.89 8.53 16.93
C ASN A 28 -25.14 8.91 17.73
N VAL A 29 -25.58 8.00 18.56
CA VAL A 29 -26.60 8.24 19.58
C VAL A 29 -25.98 8.04 20.95
N THR A 30 -26.14 9.02 21.82
CA THR A 30 -25.70 8.92 23.23
C THR A 30 -26.92 9.00 24.16
N TYR A 31 -26.99 8.05 25.07
CA TYR A 31 -28.06 7.97 26.08
C TYR A 31 -27.45 7.87 27.47
N ALA A 32 -27.82 8.83 28.34
CA ALA A 32 -27.34 8.89 29.70
C ALA A 32 -28.47 8.44 30.67
N THR A 33 -28.19 7.45 31.52
CA THR A 33 -29.13 6.95 32.51
C THR A 33 -28.42 6.44 33.77
N GLY A 34 -28.75 6.99 34.93
CA GLY A 34 -28.13 6.62 36.20
C GLY A 34 -26.61 6.82 36.17
N ILE A 35 -25.87 5.74 36.33
CA ILE A 35 -24.39 5.75 36.31
C ILE A 35 -23.81 5.53 34.90
N HIS A 36 -24.65 5.24 33.91
CA HIS A 36 -24.25 4.83 32.54
C HIS A 36 -24.35 6.00 31.54
N THR A 37 -23.39 6.06 30.65
CA THR A 37 -23.43 6.89 29.45
C THR A 37 -23.12 5.97 28.25
N ILE A 38 -24.20 5.52 27.61
CA ILE A 38 -24.11 4.58 26.48
C ILE A 38 -24.05 5.36 25.20
N THR A 39 -23.02 5.09 24.38
CA THR A 39 -22.89 5.61 23.01
C THR A 39 -22.92 4.45 22.04
N ALA A 40 -23.83 4.50 21.06
CA ALA A 40 -23.88 3.58 19.96
C ALA A 40 -23.80 4.34 18.65
N GLY A 41 -23.21 3.76 17.63
CA GLY A 41 -23.06 4.43 16.35
C GLY A 41 -22.82 3.49 15.19
N ALA A 42 -22.93 4.08 13.99
CA ALA A 42 -22.58 3.45 12.72
C ALA A 42 -21.64 4.36 11.95
N GLN A 43 -20.75 3.77 11.16
CA GLN A 43 -19.82 4.50 10.33
C GLN A 43 -19.70 3.79 8.98
N PHE A 44 -19.77 4.58 7.92
CA PHE A 44 -19.40 4.20 6.57
C PHE A 44 -18.14 4.96 6.17
N GLU A 45 -17.18 4.27 5.59
CA GLU A 45 -15.95 4.85 5.08
C GLU A 45 -15.72 4.37 3.64
N TYR A 46 -15.49 5.31 2.75
CA TYR A 46 -15.06 5.08 1.37
C TYR A 46 -13.66 5.66 1.19
N ASN A 47 -12.74 4.86 0.66
CA ASN A 47 -11.39 5.28 0.32
C ASN A 47 -11.12 4.94 -1.14
N GLY A 48 -11.08 5.94 -2.00
CA GLY A 48 -10.66 5.84 -3.39
C GLY A 48 -9.25 6.38 -3.56
N ALA A 49 -8.43 5.68 -4.33
CA ALA A 49 -7.08 6.12 -4.64
C ALA A 49 -6.75 5.89 -6.11
N THR A 50 -6.35 6.95 -6.80
CA THR A 50 -5.59 6.84 -8.05
C THR A 50 -4.12 6.84 -7.69
N ASN A 51 -3.43 5.78 -8.06
CA ASN A 51 -2.03 5.63 -7.68
C ASN A 51 -1.25 4.99 -8.82
N GLY A 52 0.02 5.34 -8.93
CA GLY A 52 0.97 4.73 -9.84
C GLY A 52 2.37 4.78 -9.26
N PHE A 53 3.11 3.74 -9.51
CA PHE A 53 4.51 3.61 -9.15
C PHE A 53 5.23 2.84 -10.26
N MET A 54 6.22 3.47 -10.87
CA MET A 54 6.98 2.89 -11.97
C MET A 54 8.47 2.96 -11.63
N GLN A 55 8.92 2.04 -10.79
CA GLN A 55 10.31 1.96 -10.39
C GLN A 55 11.22 1.82 -11.61
N MET A 56 12.29 2.62 -11.70
CA MET A 56 13.23 2.61 -12.83
C MET A 56 12.59 2.92 -14.19
N GLY A 57 11.50 3.69 -14.22
CA GLY A 57 10.76 3.99 -15.45
C GLY A 57 11.55 4.79 -16.48
N ASN A 58 12.64 5.46 -16.09
CA ASN A 58 13.58 6.15 -16.99
C ASN A 58 14.76 5.28 -17.44
N GLY A 59 14.79 4.00 -17.04
CA GLY A 59 15.97 3.15 -17.17
C GLY A 59 16.99 3.41 -16.05
N TYR A 60 17.63 2.35 -15.62
CA TYR A 60 18.69 2.37 -14.62
C TYR A 60 19.89 1.59 -15.17
N PHE A 61 21.06 2.22 -15.16
CA PHE A 61 22.31 1.63 -15.64
C PHE A 61 23.35 1.69 -14.51
N LEU A 62 23.97 0.57 -14.22
CA LEU A 62 25.07 0.49 -13.26
C LEU A 62 26.35 0.10 -14.01
N TYR A 63 27.36 0.93 -13.92
CA TYR A 63 28.69 0.67 -14.51
C TYR A 63 29.70 0.29 -13.40
N ALA A 64 30.72 -0.46 -13.77
CA ALA A 64 31.78 -0.88 -12.85
C ALA A 64 32.70 0.27 -12.45
N SER A 65 32.89 1.23 -13.36
CA SER A 65 33.78 2.38 -13.18
C SER A 65 33.29 3.58 -14.00
N TRP A 66 33.85 4.75 -13.71
CA TRP A 66 33.66 5.95 -14.53
C TRP A 66 34.21 5.76 -15.96
N ASP A 67 35.33 5.06 -16.10
CA ASP A 67 35.93 4.77 -17.39
C ASP A 67 35.04 3.87 -18.24
N ASP A 68 34.36 2.89 -17.64
CA ASP A 68 33.37 2.06 -18.36
C ASP A 68 32.19 2.88 -18.87
N PHE A 69 31.71 3.82 -18.08
CA PHE A 69 30.66 4.74 -18.53
C PHE A 69 31.10 5.63 -19.67
N VAL A 70 32.30 6.27 -19.59
CA VAL A 70 32.83 7.18 -20.59
C VAL A 70 33.16 6.44 -21.88
N ASN A 71 33.73 5.24 -21.78
CA ASN A 71 34.12 4.43 -22.96
C ASN A 71 32.95 3.62 -23.52
N LYS A 72 31.72 3.81 -22.99
CA LYS A 72 30.51 3.11 -23.45
C LYS A 72 30.64 1.58 -23.40
N ASN A 73 31.29 1.07 -22.35
CA ASN A 73 31.35 -0.35 -22.10
C ASN A 73 29.96 -0.87 -21.65
N ALA A 74 29.76 -2.18 -21.68
CA ALA A 74 28.53 -2.79 -21.18
C ALA A 74 28.33 -2.49 -19.68
N PRO A 75 27.11 -2.14 -19.24
CA PRO A 75 26.84 -1.96 -17.81
C PRO A 75 26.89 -3.29 -17.06
N LEU A 76 27.19 -3.23 -15.76
CA LEU A 76 27.09 -4.40 -14.85
C LEU A 76 25.66 -4.83 -14.58
N ALA A 77 24.75 -3.86 -14.58
CA ALA A 77 23.34 -4.10 -14.41
C ALA A 77 22.53 -3.03 -15.15
N PHE A 78 21.37 -3.45 -15.58
CA PHE A 78 20.39 -2.60 -16.23
C PHE A 78 18.98 -2.95 -15.72
N ALA A 79 18.15 -1.96 -15.54
CA ALA A 79 16.74 -2.18 -15.24
C ALA A 79 15.87 -1.11 -15.89
N ILE A 80 14.69 -1.50 -16.33
CA ILE A 80 13.65 -0.60 -16.82
C ILE A 80 12.26 -1.16 -16.47
N THR A 81 11.34 -0.28 -16.12
CA THR A 81 9.91 -0.59 -16.09
C THR A 81 9.22 0.27 -17.12
N HIS A 82 8.40 -0.33 -17.95
CA HIS A 82 7.61 0.36 -18.96
C HIS A 82 6.15 -0.07 -18.94
N ALA A 83 5.27 0.80 -19.41
CA ALA A 83 3.85 0.45 -19.53
C ALA A 83 3.63 -0.59 -20.63
N ASN A 84 2.71 -1.55 -20.37
CA ASN A 84 2.27 -2.56 -21.35
C ASN A 84 1.23 -1.97 -22.31
N ARG A 85 1.62 -0.89 -23.02
CA ARG A 85 0.83 -0.19 -24.01
C ARG A 85 1.70 0.20 -25.20
N THR A 86 1.12 0.27 -26.37
CA THR A 86 1.81 0.67 -27.59
C THR A 86 2.33 2.10 -27.56
N ASP A 87 1.65 2.99 -26.80
CA ASP A 87 2.06 4.38 -26.61
C ASP A 87 3.03 4.57 -25.44
N LEU A 88 3.37 3.50 -24.72
CA LEU A 88 4.24 3.45 -23.54
C LEU A 88 3.83 4.41 -22.39
N LYS A 89 2.64 4.99 -22.45
CA LYS A 89 2.15 5.90 -21.40
C LYS A 89 1.82 5.13 -20.14
N GLN A 90 2.37 5.57 -19.01
CA GLN A 90 2.09 5.01 -17.70
C GLN A 90 0.59 5.01 -17.41
N GLN A 91 0.13 3.93 -16.82
CA GLN A 91 -1.23 3.77 -16.34
C GLN A 91 -1.28 4.06 -14.84
N PHE A 92 -2.34 4.72 -14.41
CA PHE A 92 -2.60 5.04 -13.01
C PHE A 92 -3.91 4.35 -12.58
N PRO A 93 -3.84 3.11 -12.07
CA PRO A 93 -5.04 2.39 -11.66
C PRO A 93 -5.74 3.11 -10.52
N PHE A 94 -7.07 3.11 -10.59
CA PHE A 94 -7.94 3.56 -9.52
C PHE A 94 -8.41 2.36 -8.71
N ILE A 95 -8.29 2.44 -7.39
CA ILE A 95 -8.72 1.40 -6.45
C ILE A 95 -9.58 2.04 -5.39
N ALA A 96 -10.75 1.47 -5.13
CA ALA A 96 -11.63 1.93 -4.07
C ALA A 96 -11.94 0.81 -3.09
N THR A 97 -11.92 1.12 -1.80
CA THR A 97 -12.32 0.22 -0.72
C THR A 97 -13.43 0.84 0.10
N THR A 98 -14.30 0.04 0.65
CA THR A 98 -15.33 0.50 1.57
C THR A 98 -15.23 -0.23 2.90
N LYS A 99 -15.65 0.42 3.97
CA LYS A 99 -15.69 -0.18 5.30
C LYS A 99 -16.99 0.23 6.01
N TYR A 100 -17.71 -0.76 6.48
CA TYR A 100 -18.91 -0.60 7.28
C TYR A 100 -18.58 -0.92 8.73
N SER A 101 -19.03 -0.09 9.65
CA SER A 101 -18.76 -0.30 11.08
C SER A 101 -20.00 0.01 11.89
N VAL A 102 -20.20 -0.78 12.95
CA VAL A 102 -21.17 -0.48 14.02
C VAL A 102 -20.48 -0.67 15.36
N TYR A 103 -20.83 0.12 16.34
CA TYR A 103 -20.21 0.06 17.64
C TYR A 103 -21.17 0.48 18.76
N ALA A 104 -20.91 -0.04 19.94
CA ALA A 104 -21.53 0.40 21.17
C ALA A 104 -20.47 0.45 22.28
N GLN A 105 -20.57 1.45 23.13
CA GLN A 105 -19.70 1.67 24.27
C GLN A 105 -20.52 2.19 25.44
N ASP A 106 -20.19 1.75 26.63
CA ASP A 106 -20.73 2.29 27.88
C ASP A 106 -19.60 2.88 28.74
N GLU A 107 -19.83 4.06 29.25
CA GLU A 107 -19.05 4.68 30.32
C GLU A 107 -19.85 4.63 31.60
N ALA A 108 -19.46 3.73 32.51
CA ALA A 108 -20.12 3.52 33.77
C ALA A 108 -19.38 4.20 34.94
N ASN A 109 -19.99 5.16 35.59
CA ASN A 109 -19.48 5.79 36.83
C ASN A 109 -19.79 4.91 38.01
N LEU A 110 -19.06 3.79 38.19
CA LEU A 110 -19.31 2.80 39.23
C LEU A 110 -19.10 3.35 40.64
N HIS A 111 -18.26 4.37 40.78
CA HIS A 111 -18.01 5.13 41.99
C HIS A 111 -17.67 6.57 41.65
N LYS A 112 -17.81 7.50 42.62
CA LYS A 112 -17.43 8.92 42.45
C LYS A 112 -15.96 9.10 41.97
N GLN A 113 -15.12 8.11 42.29
CA GLN A 113 -13.69 8.12 41.98
C GLN A 113 -13.32 7.13 40.87
N PHE A 114 -14.26 6.27 40.41
CA PHE A 114 -13.94 5.20 39.48
C PHE A 114 -14.95 5.14 38.33
N LYS A 115 -14.41 5.32 37.12
CA LYS A 115 -15.14 5.17 35.87
C LYS A 115 -14.58 3.98 35.10
N LEU A 116 -15.45 3.08 34.63
CA LEU A 116 -15.18 1.98 33.74
C LEU A 116 -15.73 2.32 32.35
N THR A 117 -14.96 2.08 31.32
CA THR A 117 -15.41 2.20 29.95
C THR A 117 -15.23 0.85 29.25
N TYR A 118 -16.26 0.35 28.61
CA TYR A 118 -16.18 -0.89 27.84
C TYR A 118 -17.05 -0.79 26.59
N GLY A 119 -16.66 -1.51 25.55
CA GLY A 119 -17.37 -1.43 24.29
C GLY A 119 -16.91 -2.47 23.29
N LEU A 120 -17.69 -2.55 22.23
CA LEU A 120 -17.45 -3.44 21.10
C LEU A 120 -17.62 -2.66 19.80
N ARG A 121 -16.70 -2.87 18.86
CA ARG A 121 -16.82 -2.39 17.49
C ARG A 121 -16.73 -3.57 16.53
N LEU A 122 -17.66 -3.62 15.59
CA LEU A 122 -17.68 -4.56 14.48
C LEU A 122 -17.39 -3.81 13.20
N GLU A 123 -16.46 -4.31 12.40
CA GLU A 123 -16.02 -3.68 11.14
C GLU A 123 -15.98 -4.70 10.02
N LEU A 124 -16.57 -4.34 8.90
CA LEU A 124 -16.57 -5.15 7.67
C LEU A 124 -15.88 -4.36 6.55
N PRO A 125 -14.56 -4.57 6.34
CA PRO A 125 -13.88 -4.04 5.16
C PRO A 125 -14.29 -4.83 3.92
N VAL A 126 -14.52 -4.12 2.82
CA VAL A 126 -14.83 -4.69 1.50
C VAL A 126 -13.78 -4.18 0.50
N TYR A 127 -13.15 -5.11 -0.18
CA TYR A 127 -12.12 -4.85 -1.18
C TYR A 127 -12.65 -5.14 -2.58
N PRO A 128 -12.26 -4.36 -3.61
CA PRO A 128 -12.68 -4.62 -4.98
C PRO A 128 -11.95 -5.84 -5.55
N THR A 129 -12.48 -6.43 -6.59
CA THR A 129 -11.68 -7.24 -7.49
C THR A 129 -10.79 -6.32 -8.31
N LEU A 130 -9.50 -6.65 -8.43
CA LEU A 130 -8.56 -5.84 -9.18
C LEU A 130 -8.61 -6.19 -10.67
N ASP A 131 -8.53 -5.19 -11.53
CA ASP A 131 -8.44 -5.40 -13.00
C ASP A 131 -6.98 -5.60 -13.41
N CYS A 132 -6.42 -6.73 -13.00
CA CYS A 132 -5.01 -7.07 -13.26
C CYS A 132 -4.79 -8.58 -13.34
N GLU A 133 -5.76 -9.34 -13.86
CA GLU A 133 -5.58 -10.78 -14.01
C GLU A 133 -4.56 -11.09 -15.10
N ASN A 134 -3.49 -11.78 -14.71
CA ASN A 134 -2.50 -12.35 -15.61
C ASN A 134 -2.85 -13.81 -15.89
N ALA A 135 -3.31 -14.09 -17.11
CA ALA A 135 -3.78 -15.42 -17.49
C ALA A 135 -2.66 -16.48 -17.45
N GLU A 136 -1.42 -16.11 -17.78
CA GLU A 136 -0.27 -17.02 -17.73
C GLU A 136 0.06 -17.39 -16.28
N PHE A 137 0.08 -16.40 -15.38
CA PHE A 137 0.25 -16.64 -13.95
C PHE A 137 -0.86 -17.55 -13.41
N THR A 138 -2.12 -17.23 -13.73
CA THR A 138 -3.28 -18.02 -13.30
C THR A 138 -3.19 -19.47 -13.80
N ALA A 139 -2.77 -19.69 -15.03
CA ALA A 139 -2.57 -21.04 -15.59
C ALA A 139 -1.44 -21.79 -14.89
N LEU A 140 -0.31 -21.14 -14.63
CA LEU A 140 0.87 -21.71 -13.96
C LEU A 140 0.55 -22.13 -12.52
N PHE A 141 -0.22 -21.34 -11.80
CA PHE A 141 -0.57 -21.55 -10.40
C PHE A 141 -2.00 -22.07 -10.19
N LYS A 142 -2.58 -22.69 -11.23
CA LYS A 142 -3.96 -23.22 -11.18
C LYS A 142 -4.21 -24.19 -10.02
N LYS A 143 -3.22 -25.04 -9.70
CA LYS A 143 -3.34 -26.01 -8.59
C LYS A 143 -3.42 -25.34 -7.22
N GLN A 144 -2.76 -24.21 -7.04
CA GLN A 144 -2.77 -23.42 -5.81
C GLN A 144 -3.99 -22.51 -5.73
N GLY A 145 -4.68 -22.26 -6.83
CA GLY A 145 -5.80 -21.34 -6.92
C GLY A 145 -5.39 -19.87 -6.81
N TRP A 146 -4.15 -19.54 -7.15
CA TRP A 146 -3.64 -18.18 -7.08
C TRP A 146 -3.91 -17.41 -8.37
N GLN A 147 -4.31 -16.16 -8.21
CA GLN A 147 -4.57 -15.21 -9.29
C GLN A 147 -4.02 -13.83 -8.90
N THR A 148 -3.58 -13.06 -9.88
CA THR A 148 -2.97 -11.73 -9.62
C THR A 148 -3.99 -10.67 -9.22
N ASN A 149 -5.27 -10.88 -9.51
CA ASN A 149 -6.38 -9.96 -9.21
C ASN A 149 -7.10 -10.25 -7.88
N GLN A 150 -6.62 -11.21 -7.09
CA GLN A 150 -7.23 -11.57 -5.82
C GLN A 150 -6.98 -10.51 -4.75
N THR A 151 -8.04 -10.17 -4.03
CA THR A 151 -8.00 -9.33 -2.85
C THR A 151 -8.43 -10.11 -1.61
N PRO A 152 -8.11 -9.64 -0.39
CA PRO A 152 -8.60 -10.27 0.82
C PRO A 152 -10.13 -10.38 0.81
N LYS A 153 -10.66 -11.52 1.23
CA LYS A 153 -12.09 -11.69 1.41
C LYS A 153 -12.58 -10.77 2.53
N ALA A 154 -13.77 -10.21 2.35
CA ALA A 154 -14.42 -9.49 3.42
C ALA A 154 -14.69 -10.43 4.60
N TYR A 155 -14.27 -10.05 5.80
CA TYR A 155 -14.56 -10.75 7.04
C TYR A 155 -14.78 -9.76 8.17
N LEU A 156 -15.62 -10.15 9.12
CA LEU A 156 -16.01 -9.29 10.22
C LEU A 156 -14.88 -9.21 11.26
N ASN A 157 -14.34 -8.01 11.45
CA ASN A 157 -13.42 -7.72 12.53
C ASN A 157 -14.20 -7.40 13.80
N VAL A 158 -13.85 -8.06 14.90
CA VAL A 158 -14.46 -7.87 16.20
C VAL A 158 -13.44 -7.21 17.13
N SER A 159 -13.73 -6.00 17.57
CA SER A 159 -12.82 -5.12 18.31
C SER A 159 -13.38 -4.75 19.68
N PRO A 160 -13.28 -5.65 20.69
CA PRO A 160 -13.61 -5.34 22.07
C PRO A 160 -12.60 -4.40 22.69
N ARG A 161 -13.05 -3.52 23.58
CA ARG A 161 -12.19 -2.62 24.36
C ARG A 161 -12.70 -2.46 25.78
N VAL A 162 -11.79 -2.26 26.70
CA VAL A 162 -12.08 -1.92 28.10
C VAL A 162 -11.04 -0.94 28.61
N GLY A 163 -11.47 0.00 29.41
CA GLY A 163 -10.60 0.99 30.03
C GLY A 163 -11.17 1.47 31.37
N PHE A 164 -10.34 2.04 32.19
CA PHE A 164 -10.75 2.63 33.48
C PHE A 164 -10.02 3.93 33.76
N ASN A 165 -10.65 4.75 34.59
CA ASN A 165 -10.09 5.96 35.16
C ASN A 165 -10.41 5.99 36.65
N TRP A 166 -9.37 6.01 37.49
CA TRP A 166 -9.48 5.94 38.93
C TRP A 166 -8.78 7.11 39.62
N ASP A 167 -9.53 7.96 40.30
CA ASP A 167 -9.00 9.00 41.18
C ASP A 167 -8.77 8.35 42.57
N VAL A 168 -7.53 7.86 42.78
CA VAL A 168 -7.16 7.06 43.96
C VAL A 168 -7.46 7.78 45.28
N LEU A 169 -7.23 9.09 45.32
CA LEU A 169 -7.39 9.89 46.55
C LEU A 169 -8.69 10.70 46.59
N GLY A 170 -9.49 10.68 45.53
CA GLY A 170 -10.76 11.43 45.46
C GLY A 170 -10.62 12.94 45.36
N ASN A 171 -9.42 13.47 45.23
CA ASN A 171 -9.11 14.89 45.21
C ASN A 171 -8.37 15.30 43.88
N ARG A 172 -8.35 14.41 42.92
CA ARG A 172 -7.71 14.56 41.60
C ARG A 172 -6.19 14.77 41.62
N ARG A 173 -5.52 14.54 42.75
CA ARG A 173 -4.06 14.63 42.87
C ARG A 173 -3.34 13.38 42.33
N MET A 174 -4.01 12.23 42.39
CA MET A 174 -3.47 10.95 41.89
C MET A 174 -4.55 10.23 41.07
N ILE A 175 -4.35 10.22 39.73
CA ILE A 175 -5.24 9.56 38.77
C ILE A 175 -4.49 8.43 38.10
N VAL A 176 -5.04 7.20 38.21
CA VAL A 176 -4.56 6.01 37.51
C VAL A 176 -5.50 5.71 36.34
N ARG A 177 -4.96 5.53 35.17
CA ARG A 177 -5.71 5.18 33.95
C ARG A 177 -5.10 3.95 33.29
N GLY A 178 -5.92 3.09 32.76
CA GLY A 178 -5.47 1.93 32.01
C GLY A 178 -6.56 1.43 31.08
N GLY A 179 -6.15 0.60 30.13
CA GLY A 179 -7.08 -0.01 29.20
C GLY A 179 -6.40 -0.97 28.26
N THR A 180 -7.19 -1.82 27.65
CA THR A 180 -6.77 -2.76 26.61
C THR A 180 -7.88 -2.97 25.59
N GLY A 181 -7.54 -3.48 24.43
CA GLY A 181 -8.50 -3.78 23.37
C GLY A 181 -7.87 -4.45 22.16
N VAL A 182 -8.74 -4.92 21.30
CA VAL A 182 -8.39 -5.36 19.96
C VAL A 182 -8.73 -4.24 18.98
N PHE A 183 -7.81 -3.92 18.08
CA PHE A 183 -7.98 -2.85 17.12
C PHE A 183 -7.71 -3.40 15.71
N ALA A 184 -8.64 -3.20 14.78
CA ALA A 184 -8.46 -3.50 13.38
C ALA A 184 -7.88 -2.27 12.66
N GLY A 185 -6.82 -2.49 11.87
CA GLY A 185 -6.25 -1.47 10.99
C GLY A 185 -6.79 -1.55 9.56
N ASN A 186 -6.62 -0.48 8.80
CA ASN A 186 -6.90 -0.49 7.36
C ASN A 186 -5.75 -1.17 6.61
N LEU A 187 -6.09 -1.94 5.57
CA LEU A 187 -5.10 -2.43 4.63
C LEU A 187 -4.47 -1.23 3.90
N PRO A 188 -3.12 -1.11 3.89
CA PRO A 188 -2.47 -0.04 3.14
C PRO A 188 -2.80 -0.13 1.64
N MET A 189 -3.33 0.96 1.05
CA MET A 189 -3.70 1.00 -0.36
C MET A 189 -2.51 0.71 -1.29
N VAL A 190 -1.30 1.04 -0.86
CA VAL A 190 -0.06 0.75 -1.61
C VAL A 190 0.13 -0.75 -1.90
N TRP A 191 -0.36 -1.63 -1.06
CA TRP A 191 -0.27 -3.08 -1.29
C TRP A 191 -1.17 -3.52 -2.45
N LEU A 192 -2.38 -2.95 -2.55
CA LEU A 192 -3.29 -3.21 -3.67
C LEU A 192 -2.73 -2.64 -4.98
N VAL A 193 -2.19 -1.41 -4.92
CA VAL A 193 -1.53 -0.79 -6.08
C VAL A 193 -0.32 -1.60 -6.54
N SER A 194 0.50 -2.07 -5.60
CA SER A 194 1.65 -2.92 -5.92
C SER A 194 1.23 -4.25 -6.55
N ALA A 195 0.11 -4.83 -6.13
CA ALA A 195 -0.43 -6.03 -6.76
C ALA A 195 -0.78 -5.78 -8.23
N VAL A 196 -1.43 -4.63 -8.54
CA VAL A 196 -1.71 -4.24 -9.92
C VAL A 196 -0.42 -3.98 -10.71
N GLY A 197 0.48 -3.17 -10.17
CA GLY A 197 1.75 -2.82 -10.82
C GLY A 197 2.63 -4.03 -11.12
N ASN A 198 2.70 -4.99 -10.21
CA ASN A 198 3.56 -6.18 -10.33
C ASN A 198 2.86 -7.38 -11.01
N SER A 199 1.63 -7.22 -11.46
CA SER A 199 0.87 -8.28 -12.16
C SER A 199 1.38 -8.58 -13.57
N ASN A 200 2.24 -7.74 -14.12
CA ASN A 200 2.69 -7.73 -15.52
C ASN A 200 1.54 -7.46 -16.53
N THR A 201 0.43 -6.87 -16.09
CA THR A 201 -0.69 -6.50 -16.98
C THR A 201 -0.62 -5.03 -17.40
N VAL A 202 -0.36 -4.12 -16.46
CA VAL A 202 -0.31 -2.67 -16.72
C VAL A 202 1.09 -2.18 -17.05
N GLN A 203 2.11 -2.85 -16.52
CA GLN A 203 3.53 -2.55 -16.76
C GLN A 203 4.37 -3.81 -16.64
N ALA A 204 5.51 -3.83 -17.33
CA ALA A 204 6.50 -4.89 -17.26
C ALA A 204 7.85 -4.33 -16.79
N GLN A 205 8.59 -5.11 -16.02
CA GLN A 205 9.94 -4.79 -15.58
C GLN A 205 10.95 -5.76 -16.16
N THR A 206 12.02 -5.22 -16.74
CA THR A 206 13.19 -5.97 -17.16
C THR A 206 14.34 -5.64 -16.23
N LEU A 207 14.98 -6.66 -15.68
CA LEU A 207 16.16 -6.54 -14.83
C LEU A 207 17.24 -7.47 -15.36
N LEU A 208 18.34 -6.90 -15.79
CA LEU A 208 19.54 -7.61 -16.28
C LEU A 208 20.68 -7.37 -15.30
N SER A 209 21.40 -8.41 -14.91
CA SER A 209 22.55 -8.27 -14.00
C SER A 209 23.53 -9.43 -14.15
N GLY A 210 24.74 -9.25 -13.65
CA GLY A 210 25.78 -10.28 -13.63
C GLY A 210 26.26 -10.66 -15.04
N ASN A 211 26.21 -11.94 -15.36
CA ASN A 211 26.70 -12.47 -16.64
C ASN A 211 25.61 -12.53 -17.75
N ASN A 212 24.54 -11.75 -17.62
CA ASN A 212 23.51 -11.73 -18.65
C ASN A 212 24.06 -11.18 -19.96
N ALA A 213 23.97 -11.98 -21.05
CA ALA A 213 24.51 -11.62 -22.37
C ALA A 213 23.84 -10.37 -22.97
N ASP A 214 22.57 -10.09 -22.61
CA ASP A 214 21.83 -8.94 -23.12
C ASP A 214 22.41 -7.60 -22.63
N LEU A 215 23.22 -7.58 -21.57
CA LEU A 215 23.93 -6.39 -21.14
C LEU A 215 24.91 -5.90 -22.22
N GLN A 216 25.46 -6.79 -23.06
CA GLN A 216 26.34 -6.44 -24.18
C GLN A 216 25.63 -5.65 -25.27
N LYS A 217 24.31 -5.73 -25.39
CA LYS A 217 23.50 -4.93 -26.32
C LYS A 217 23.62 -3.42 -26.08
N PHE A 218 24.03 -3.04 -24.88
CA PHE A 218 24.25 -1.63 -24.48
C PHE A 218 25.70 -1.15 -24.65
N ALA A 219 26.60 -2.02 -25.06
CA ALA A 219 27.98 -1.63 -25.35
C ALA A 219 28.07 -0.84 -26.69
N GLY A 220 28.92 0.18 -26.74
CA GLY A 220 29.11 1.02 -27.89
C GLY A 220 28.12 2.19 -28.04
N ASP A 221 26.83 1.95 -27.84
CA ASP A 221 25.80 3.00 -27.85
C ASP A 221 25.81 3.86 -26.57
N GLY A 222 26.23 3.25 -25.47
CA GLY A 222 26.30 3.90 -24.17
C GLY A 222 24.93 4.07 -23.49
N PHE A 223 24.88 5.04 -22.60
CA PHE A 223 23.71 5.39 -21.86
C PHE A 223 22.60 5.98 -22.76
N LYS A 224 21.40 5.41 -22.72
CA LYS A 224 20.22 5.89 -23.44
C LYS A 224 19.20 6.44 -22.47
N THR A 225 18.47 7.46 -22.87
CA THR A 225 17.43 8.13 -22.05
C THR A 225 16.03 8.01 -22.63
N ASP A 226 15.90 7.60 -23.88
CA ASP A 226 14.62 7.41 -24.54
C ASP A 226 14.12 5.97 -24.38
N ILE A 227 12.97 5.82 -23.80
CA ILE A 227 12.36 4.50 -23.54
C ILE A 227 12.18 3.67 -24.81
N PRO A 228 11.65 4.21 -25.93
CA PRO A 228 11.54 3.47 -27.18
C PRO A 228 12.87 2.89 -27.67
N GLY A 229 13.95 3.70 -27.67
CA GLY A 229 15.28 3.25 -28.08
C GLY A 229 15.88 2.19 -27.16
N ILE A 230 15.61 2.27 -25.85
CA ILE A 230 15.99 1.24 -24.88
C ILE A 230 15.27 -0.07 -25.19
N LEU A 231 13.96 -0.03 -25.40
CA LEU A 231 13.15 -1.23 -25.66
C LEU A 231 13.55 -1.87 -27.01
N GLN A 232 13.82 -1.06 -28.03
CA GLN A 232 14.33 -1.56 -29.32
C GLN A 232 15.70 -2.24 -29.20
N THR A 233 16.52 -1.82 -28.22
CA THR A 233 17.81 -2.47 -27.94
C THR A 233 17.62 -3.81 -27.23
N LEU A 234 16.60 -3.93 -26.39
CA LEU A 234 16.32 -5.14 -25.62
C LEU A 234 15.68 -6.23 -26.45
N TYR A 235 14.70 -5.87 -27.28
CA TYR A 235 13.82 -6.79 -28.02
C TYR A 235 14.03 -6.68 -29.53
#